data_622eaf189626ddbb6232e6c1c1bb5121
#
_entry.id   622eaf189626ddbb6232e6c1c1bb5121
#
_cell.length_a   1.000
_cell.length_b   1.000
_cell.length_c   1.000
_cell.angle_alpha   90.00
_cell.angle_beta   90.00
_cell.angle_gamma   90.00
#
_symmetry.space_group_name_H-M   'P 1'
#
loop_
_entity.id
_entity.type
_entity.pdbx_description
1 polymer ?
#
loop_
_entity_poly.entity_id
_entity_poly.type
_entity_poly.pdbx_seq_one_letter_code
_entity_poly.pdbx_strand_id
1 'polypeptide(L)'
;MISRIAHNEFIHGTLRKINRKLPPRIASAFYNLARNRNSNYETNEYTRGKLLRTNTRPAFFEMAFSTIKSNNSGGDYLEFGVKFGSGIHIAHDTATKLGLQNIRFFAFDSFQGYPHTETEFLTLGERNASRKDFTDYIATRGVDLDRIVIVEGWFDDTLKKDTHLKPNHKLNQASLIHIDCDLYDSTVSVLAFIYDLIVPGTIIVFGDWYIHDRQEGPEAAEQLGYKKALNESILKSKLRDYYDSDSMKAFIVVE
;
A
#
# COMPACT_ATOMS: atom_id res chain seq x y z
N MET A 1 -15.84 20.68 28.31
CA MET A 1 -15.03 19.71 27.54
C MET A 1 -15.68 18.32 27.51
N ILE A 2 -16.19 17.80 28.62
CA ILE A 2 -16.83 16.48 28.75
C ILE A 2 -18.11 16.33 27.89
N SER A 3 -18.89 17.40 27.68
CA SER A 3 -20.14 17.33 26.88
C SER A 3 -19.94 17.16 25.37
N ARG A 4 -18.79 17.55 24.83
CA ARG A 4 -18.48 17.39 23.39
C ARG A 4 -18.02 15.98 23.04
N ILE A 5 -17.34 15.30 23.96
CA ILE A 5 -16.89 13.89 23.75
C ILE A 5 -18.11 12.98 23.78
N ALA A 6 -19.01 13.10 24.75
CA ALA A 6 -20.24 12.31 24.85
C ALA A 6 -21.19 12.51 23.65
N HIS A 7 -21.23 13.71 23.07
CA HIS A 7 -22.03 14.00 21.89
C HIS A 7 -21.48 13.35 20.63
N ASN A 8 -20.16 13.29 20.48
CA ASN A 8 -19.48 12.61 19.36
C ASN A 8 -19.69 11.08 19.44
N GLU A 9 -19.54 10.47 20.61
CA GLU A 9 -19.76 9.03 20.79
C GLU A 9 -21.21 8.62 20.50
N PHE A 10 -22.19 9.44 20.88
CA PHE A 10 -23.60 9.19 20.59
C PHE A 10 -23.90 9.23 19.08
N ILE A 11 -23.35 10.21 18.35
CA ILE A 11 -23.52 10.33 16.89
C ILE A 11 -22.84 9.17 16.18
N HIS A 12 -21.61 8.82 16.56
CA HIS A 12 -20.89 7.69 15.98
C HIS A 12 -21.59 6.35 16.26
N GLY A 13 -22.11 6.14 17.46
CA GLY A 13 -22.87 4.94 17.81
C GLY A 13 -24.18 4.79 17.03
N THR A 14 -24.87 5.89 16.76
CA THR A 14 -26.12 5.90 15.98
C THR A 14 -25.85 5.68 14.49
N LEU A 15 -24.81 6.30 13.94
CA LEU A 15 -24.38 6.10 12.55
C LEU A 15 -23.92 4.66 12.30
N ARG A 16 -23.23 4.02 13.26
CA ARG A 16 -22.86 2.59 13.18
C ARG A 16 -24.07 1.65 13.07
N LYS A 17 -25.17 1.95 13.81
CA LYS A 17 -26.40 1.13 13.76
C LYS A 17 -27.14 1.29 12.43
N ILE A 18 -27.10 2.46 11.83
CA ILE A 18 -27.72 2.75 10.53
C ILE A 18 -26.90 2.14 9.40
N ASN A 19 -25.57 2.22 9.45
CA ASN A 19 -24.66 1.68 8.42
C ASN A 19 -24.78 0.15 8.23
N ARG A 20 -25.08 -0.59 9.31
CA ARG A 20 -25.28 -2.06 9.23
C ARG A 20 -26.51 -2.49 8.41
N LYS A 21 -27.41 -1.56 8.08
CA LYS A 21 -28.66 -1.84 7.36
C LYS A 21 -28.73 -1.21 5.96
N LEU A 22 -27.71 -0.44 5.56
CA LEU A 22 -27.69 0.25 4.26
C LEU A 22 -26.78 -0.50 3.26
N PRO A 23 -27.14 -0.49 1.97
CA PRO A 23 -26.22 -0.98 0.93
C PRO A 23 -24.90 -0.22 0.97
N PRO A 24 -23.74 -0.88 0.70
CA PRO A 24 -22.39 -0.29 0.86
C PRO A 24 -22.20 1.07 0.16
N ARG A 25 -22.79 1.26 -1.01
CA ARG A 25 -22.74 2.54 -1.76
C ARG A 25 -23.45 3.69 -1.06
N ILE A 26 -24.54 3.43 -0.36
CA ILE A 26 -25.31 4.43 0.39
C ILE A 26 -24.62 4.72 1.73
N ALA A 27 -24.08 3.69 2.38
CA ALA A 27 -23.32 3.82 3.61
C ALA A 27 -22.08 4.72 3.42
N SER A 28 -21.32 4.54 2.33
CA SER A 28 -20.15 5.36 2.01
C SER A 28 -20.51 6.82 1.70
N ALA A 29 -21.63 7.07 1.02
CA ALA A 29 -22.11 8.42 0.74
C ALA A 29 -22.54 9.17 2.02
N PHE A 30 -23.26 8.48 2.94
CA PHE A 30 -23.63 9.04 4.23
C PHE A 30 -22.44 9.31 5.14
N TYR A 31 -21.46 8.40 5.15
CA TYR A 31 -20.21 8.57 5.89
C TYR A 31 -19.44 9.80 5.39
N ASN A 32 -19.32 9.95 4.08
CA ASN A 32 -18.66 11.11 3.46
C ASN A 32 -19.39 12.43 3.73
N LEU A 33 -20.73 12.43 3.79
CA LEU A 33 -21.52 13.61 4.14
C LEU A 33 -21.39 13.99 5.62
N ALA A 34 -21.39 13.01 6.52
CA ALA A 34 -21.23 13.22 7.96
C ALA A 34 -19.80 13.71 8.31
N ARG A 35 -18.79 13.17 7.62
CA ARG A 35 -17.39 13.57 7.73
C ARG A 35 -17.15 15.01 7.27
N ASN A 36 -17.80 15.46 6.19
CA ASN A 36 -17.68 16.84 5.69
C ASN A 36 -18.27 17.91 6.62
N ARG A 37 -19.13 17.55 7.57
CA ARG A 37 -19.77 18.50 8.50
C ARG A 37 -18.98 18.75 9.80
N ASN A 38 -18.09 17.87 10.20
CA ASN A 38 -17.44 17.93 11.53
C ASN A 38 -15.92 18.16 11.52
N SER A 39 -15.27 18.40 10.39
CA SER A 39 -13.82 18.29 10.32
C SER A 39 -13.09 19.54 9.87
N ASN A 40 -12.95 20.53 10.75
CA ASN A 40 -11.87 21.51 10.58
C ASN A 40 -10.52 21.04 11.18
N TYR A 41 -10.49 19.93 11.92
CA TYR A 41 -9.26 19.39 12.54
C TYR A 41 -8.75 18.14 11.84
N GLU A 42 -9.60 17.18 11.53
CA GLU A 42 -9.22 15.92 10.82
C GLU A 42 -8.91 16.13 9.34
N THR A 43 -9.51 17.14 8.69
CA THR A 43 -9.21 17.51 7.29
C THR A 43 -7.77 17.98 7.11
N ASN A 44 -7.14 18.58 8.11
CA ASN A 44 -5.77 19.06 7.96
C ASN A 44 -4.73 17.94 7.92
N GLU A 45 -4.84 16.90 8.75
CA GLU A 45 -3.86 15.79 8.75
C GLU A 45 -4.07 14.83 7.58
N TYR A 46 -5.31 14.45 7.27
CA TYR A 46 -5.60 13.64 6.09
C TYR A 46 -5.25 14.37 4.79
N THR A 47 -5.57 15.66 4.67
CA THR A 47 -5.23 16.48 3.50
C THR A 47 -3.73 16.70 3.43
N ARG A 48 -3.05 16.91 4.57
CA ARG A 48 -1.58 17.01 4.65
C ARG A 48 -0.91 15.70 4.24
N GLY A 49 -1.36 14.56 4.77
CA GLY A 49 -0.85 13.24 4.37
C GLY A 49 -1.05 12.95 2.88
N LYS A 50 -2.23 13.28 2.34
CA LYS A 50 -2.50 13.15 0.89
C LYS A 50 -1.62 14.08 0.05
N LEU A 51 -1.41 15.33 0.49
CA LEU A 51 -0.57 16.31 -0.20
C LEU A 51 0.92 15.90 -0.14
N LEU A 52 1.38 15.40 0.98
CA LEU A 52 2.74 14.88 1.15
C LEU A 52 2.97 13.68 0.23
N ARG A 53 2.06 12.70 0.19
CA ARG A 53 2.15 11.54 -0.71
C ARG A 53 2.18 11.94 -2.18
N THR A 54 1.38 12.92 -2.60
CA THR A 54 1.37 13.39 -4.00
C THR A 54 2.66 14.08 -4.41
N ASN A 55 3.40 14.66 -3.48
CA ASN A 55 4.65 15.37 -3.78
C ASN A 55 5.89 14.48 -3.59
N THR A 56 5.84 13.50 -2.67
CA THR A 56 7.01 12.67 -2.33
C THR A 56 7.12 11.42 -3.20
N ARG A 57 6.01 10.77 -3.57
CA ARG A 57 6.03 9.55 -4.39
C ARG A 57 6.73 9.72 -5.74
N PRO A 58 6.44 10.74 -6.58
CA PRO A 58 7.13 10.91 -7.86
C PRO A 58 8.65 11.07 -7.69
N ALA A 59 9.09 11.90 -6.73
CA ALA A 59 10.50 12.10 -6.46
C ALA A 59 11.20 10.84 -5.95
N PHE A 60 10.53 10.07 -5.08
CA PHE A 60 11.03 8.78 -4.61
C PHE A 60 11.19 7.80 -5.78
N PHE A 61 10.18 7.62 -6.63
CA PHE A 61 10.26 6.69 -7.76
C PHE A 61 11.34 7.10 -8.76
N GLU A 62 11.50 8.40 -9.03
CA GLU A 62 12.60 8.89 -9.89
C GLU A 62 13.97 8.53 -9.32
N MET A 63 14.18 8.73 -8.02
CA MET A 63 15.42 8.35 -7.35
C MET A 63 15.63 6.83 -7.37
N ALA A 64 14.60 6.04 -7.02
CA ALA A 64 14.70 4.60 -6.94
C ALA A 64 14.99 3.96 -8.31
N PHE A 65 14.24 4.32 -9.35
CA PHE A 65 14.47 3.79 -10.70
C PHE A 65 15.76 4.29 -11.33
N SER A 66 16.23 5.50 -11.00
CA SER A 66 17.56 5.99 -11.40
C SER A 66 18.66 5.14 -10.76
N THR A 67 18.53 4.77 -9.49
CA THR A 67 19.45 3.88 -8.79
C THR A 67 19.45 2.48 -9.41
N ILE A 68 18.28 1.90 -9.67
CA ILE A 68 18.12 0.59 -10.33
C ILE A 68 18.80 0.60 -11.71
N LYS A 69 18.59 1.65 -12.50
CA LYS A 69 19.22 1.83 -13.80
C LYS A 69 20.74 1.92 -13.70
N SER A 70 21.25 2.75 -12.79
CA SER A 70 22.69 2.97 -12.61
C SER A 70 23.42 1.71 -12.15
N ASN A 71 22.77 0.91 -11.31
CA ASN A 71 23.33 -0.36 -10.81
C ASN A 71 23.12 -1.52 -11.79
N ASN A 72 22.40 -1.30 -12.89
CA ASN A 72 21.95 -2.35 -13.81
C ASN A 72 21.24 -3.49 -13.07
N SER A 73 20.48 -3.15 -12.01
CA SER A 73 19.73 -4.11 -11.21
C SER A 73 18.50 -4.56 -11.99
N GLY A 74 18.45 -5.82 -12.37
CA GLY A 74 17.28 -6.40 -13.02
C GLY A 74 16.15 -6.68 -12.02
N GLY A 75 14.99 -7.05 -12.54
CA GLY A 75 13.83 -7.47 -11.76
C GLY A 75 12.60 -6.62 -11.97
N ASP A 76 11.48 -7.10 -11.42
CA ASP A 76 10.17 -6.50 -11.60
C ASP A 76 9.85 -5.47 -10.50
N TYR A 77 8.85 -4.63 -10.76
CA TYR A 77 8.21 -3.79 -9.76
C TYR A 77 7.03 -4.52 -9.14
N LEU A 78 6.95 -4.56 -7.81
CA LEU A 78 5.86 -5.16 -7.07
C LEU A 78 5.19 -4.11 -6.18
N GLU A 79 3.85 -3.98 -6.22
CA GLU A 79 3.09 -3.10 -5.34
C GLU A 79 1.99 -3.89 -4.64
N PHE A 80 1.99 -3.83 -3.32
CA PHE A 80 1.04 -4.50 -2.44
C PHE A 80 0.09 -3.48 -1.82
N GLY A 81 -1.19 -3.55 -2.22
CA GLY A 81 -2.20 -2.52 -1.94
C GLY A 81 -2.22 -1.45 -3.02
N VAL A 82 -2.79 -1.77 -4.20
CA VAL A 82 -2.76 -0.85 -5.35
C VAL A 82 -3.98 0.06 -5.43
N LYS A 83 -5.09 -0.33 -4.81
CA LYS A 83 -6.36 0.40 -4.81
C LYS A 83 -6.76 0.86 -6.24
N PHE A 84 -6.73 2.16 -6.53
CA PHE A 84 -7.02 2.70 -7.87
C PHE A 84 -5.81 2.65 -8.82
N GLY A 85 -4.60 2.31 -8.37
CA GLY A 85 -3.41 2.18 -9.21
C GLY A 85 -2.58 3.46 -9.38
N SER A 86 -2.71 4.42 -8.47
CA SER A 86 -1.91 5.66 -8.55
C SER A 86 -0.40 5.41 -8.41
N GLY A 87 0.01 4.46 -7.56
CA GLY A 87 1.40 4.07 -7.41
C GLY A 87 1.91 3.39 -8.69
N ILE A 88 1.19 2.40 -9.21
CA ILE A 88 1.48 1.73 -10.49
C ILE A 88 1.67 2.75 -11.62
N HIS A 89 0.75 3.73 -11.76
CA HIS A 89 0.85 4.75 -12.80
C HIS A 89 2.13 5.58 -12.68
N ILE A 90 2.43 6.11 -11.49
CA ILE A 90 3.63 6.94 -11.28
C ILE A 90 4.90 6.11 -11.50
N ALA A 91 4.95 4.88 -10.98
CA ALA A 91 6.07 3.97 -11.15
C ALA A 91 6.31 3.63 -12.64
N HIS A 92 5.24 3.26 -13.38
CA HIS A 92 5.30 2.94 -14.80
C HIS A 92 5.79 4.15 -15.63
N ASP A 93 5.22 5.34 -15.40
CA ASP A 93 5.56 6.56 -16.12
C ASP A 93 7.04 6.93 -15.88
N THR A 94 7.50 6.82 -14.63
CA THR A 94 8.89 7.09 -14.25
C THR A 94 9.85 6.09 -14.89
N ALA A 95 9.58 4.78 -14.78
CA ALA A 95 10.41 3.75 -15.38
C ALA A 95 10.50 3.90 -16.90
N THR A 96 9.37 4.22 -17.56
CA THR A 96 9.30 4.46 -19.00
C THR A 96 10.13 5.67 -19.42
N LYS A 97 10.03 6.79 -18.71
CA LYS A 97 10.86 8.00 -18.95
C LYS A 97 12.36 7.75 -18.80
N LEU A 98 12.72 6.86 -17.87
CA LEU A 98 14.11 6.46 -17.68
C LEU A 98 14.61 5.39 -18.67
N GLY A 99 13.74 4.91 -19.58
CA GLY A 99 14.08 3.89 -20.56
C GLY A 99 14.13 2.46 -20.02
N LEU A 100 13.52 2.20 -18.86
CA LEU A 100 13.43 0.88 -18.23
C LEU A 100 12.22 0.09 -18.79
N GLN A 101 12.25 -0.24 -20.08
CA GLN A 101 11.13 -0.85 -20.79
C GLN A 101 10.86 -2.31 -20.39
N ASN A 102 11.84 -3.01 -19.85
CA ASN A 102 11.75 -4.44 -19.53
C ASN A 102 11.15 -4.72 -18.14
N ILE A 103 10.91 -3.68 -17.31
CA ILE A 103 10.29 -3.85 -16.00
C ILE A 103 8.80 -4.14 -16.18
N ARG A 104 8.33 -5.24 -15.60
CA ARG A 104 6.90 -5.53 -15.44
C ARG A 104 6.43 -5.02 -14.08
N PHE A 105 5.15 -4.75 -13.98
CA PHE A 105 4.52 -4.18 -12.79
C PHE A 105 3.50 -5.16 -12.26
N PHE A 106 3.77 -5.72 -11.09
CA PHE A 106 2.86 -6.64 -10.40
C PHE A 106 2.00 -5.85 -9.42
N ALA A 107 0.70 -5.87 -9.64
CA ALA A 107 -0.31 -5.19 -8.86
C ALA A 107 -1.07 -6.19 -7.98
N PHE A 108 -0.79 -6.20 -6.68
CA PHE A 108 -1.41 -7.11 -5.71
C PHE A 108 -2.48 -6.37 -4.91
N ASP A 109 -3.73 -6.84 -4.98
CA ASP A 109 -4.83 -6.29 -4.18
C ASP A 109 -5.99 -7.29 -4.13
N SER A 110 -6.77 -7.27 -3.06
CA SER A 110 -8.02 -8.03 -2.99
C SER A 110 -9.11 -7.45 -3.88
N PHE A 111 -9.05 -6.15 -4.15
CA PHE A 111 -10.10 -5.33 -4.75
C PHE A 111 -11.43 -5.41 -4.00
N GLN A 112 -11.38 -5.78 -2.71
CA GLN A 112 -12.52 -5.91 -1.81
C GLN A 112 -12.40 -5.02 -0.55
N GLY A 113 -11.30 -4.24 -0.45
CA GLY A 113 -10.98 -3.44 0.72
C GLY A 113 -10.29 -4.26 1.81
N TYR A 114 -10.47 -3.91 3.09
CA TYR A 114 -9.82 -4.63 4.19
C TYR A 114 -10.47 -5.98 4.48
N PRO A 115 -9.69 -7.04 4.80
CA PRO A 115 -10.20 -8.39 5.07
C PRO A 115 -10.94 -8.50 6.40
N HIS A 116 -10.57 -7.69 7.38
CA HIS A 116 -11.12 -7.66 8.74
C HIS A 116 -10.95 -6.28 9.35
N THR A 117 -11.52 -6.09 10.52
CA THR A 117 -11.36 -4.87 11.32
C THR A 117 -10.21 -5.07 12.30
N GLU A 118 -9.08 -4.41 12.08
CA GLU A 118 -7.95 -4.42 13.03
C GLU A 118 -8.13 -3.39 14.14
N THR A 119 -8.80 -2.29 13.85
CA THR A 119 -9.04 -1.21 14.80
C THR A 119 -10.44 -0.62 14.62
N GLU A 120 -10.86 0.27 15.52
CA GLU A 120 -12.13 1.02 15.35
C GLU A 120 -12.16 1.88 14.08
N PHE A 121 -11.00 2.18 13.50
CA PHE A 121 -10.82 3.06 12.34
C PHE A 121 -10.73 2.31 11.01
N LEU A 122 -10.38 1.01 11.02
CA LEU A 122 -10.23 0.19 9.83
C LEU A 122 -11.36 -0.83 9.78
N THR A 123 -12.39 -0.54 9.00
CA THR A 123 -13.59 -1.37 8.90
C THR A 123 -13.55 -2.29 7.69
N LEU A 124 -14.15 -3.49 7.84
CA LEU A 124 -14.26 -4.49 6.79
C LEU A 124 -14.79 -3.85 5.47
N GLY A 125 -14.08 -4.08 4.37
CA GLY A 125 -14.43 -3.56 3.05
C GLY A 125 -14.19 -2.06 2.85
N GLU A 126 -13.65 -1.36 3.84
CA GLU A 126 -13.23 0.03 3.65
C GLU A 126 -12.04 0.10 2.68
N ARG A 127 -11.88 1.25 2.03
CA ARG A 127 -10.87 1.50 0.98
C ARG A 127 -11.01 0.62 -0.26
N ASN A 128 -12.19 0.09 -0.50
CA ASN A 128 -12.48 -0.69 -1.69
C ASN A 128 -12.30 0.15 -2.97
N ALA A 129 -11.60 -0.45 -3.94
CA ALA A 129 -11.61 -0.07 -5.34
C ALA A 129 -11.76 -1.37 -6.13
N SER A 130 -12.71 -1.44 -7.04
CA SER A 130 -12.86 -2.67 -7.83
C SER A 130 -11.68 -2.84 -8.81
N ARG A 131 -11.42 -4.09 -9.23
CA ARG A 131 -10.45 -4.35 -10.31
C ARG A 131 -10.75 -3.53 -11.56
N LYS A 132 -12.04 -3.32 -11.86
CA LYS A 132 -12.45 -2.48 -13.00
C LYS A 132 -12.03 -1.03 -12.80
N ASP A 133 -12.24 -0.45 -11.62
CA ASP A 133 -11.82 0.93 -11.32
C ASP A 133 -10.31 1.09 -11.45
N PHE A 134 -9.54 0.11 -10.97
CA PHE A 134 -8.07 0.06 -11.15
C PHE A 134 -7.69 0.04 -12.62
N THR A 135 -8.26 -0.91 -13.40
CA THR A 135 -7.91 -1.08 -14.81
C THR A 135 -8.28 0.16 -15.63
N ASP A 136 -9.47 0.73 -15.41
CA ASP A 136 -9.91 1.96 -16.08
C ASP A 136 -9.00 3.14 -15.73
N TYR A 137 -8.61 3.27 -14.46
CA TYR A 137 -7.73 4.35 -14.01
C TYR A 137 -6.37 4.31 -14.71
N ILE A 138 -5.69 3.15 -14.72
CA ILE A 138 -4.36 3.04 -15.33
C ILE A 138 -4.41 3.17 -16.85
N ALA A 139 -5.44 2.58 -17.51
CA ALA A 139 -5.62 2.68 -18.95
C ALA A 139 -5.83 4.14 -19.42
N THR A 140 -6.67 4.93 -18.71
CA THR A 140 -6.90 6.35 -19.04
C THR A 140 -5.66 7.22 -18.86
N ARG A 141 -4.62 6.73 -18.21
CA ARG A 141 -3.34 7.42 -17.99
C ARG A 141 -2.21 6.95 -18.92
N GLY A 142 -2.53 6.09 -19.88
CA GLY A 142 -1.56 5.62 -20.86
C GLY A 142 -0.55 4.62 -20.31
N VAL A 143 -0.89 3.92 -19.21
CA VAL A 143 -0.06 2.81 -18.73
C VAL A 143 -0.12 1.67 -19.75
N ASP A 144 1.04 1.14 -20.11
CA ASP A 144 1.16 -0.01 -20.98
C ASP A 144 0.67 -1.28 -20.24
N LEU A 145 -0.54 -1.73 -20.60
CA LEU A 145 -1.20 -2.85 -19.93
C LEU A 145 -0.50 -4.19 -20.15
N ASP A 146 0.29 -4.35 -21.21
CA ASP A 146 1.05 -5.57 -21.49
C ASP A 146 2.19 -5.76 -20.46
N ARG A 147 2.56 -4.71 -19.77
CA ARG A 147 3.55 -4.73 -18.69
C ARG A 147 2.92 -4.94 -17.30
N ILE A 148 1.59 -4.98 -17.19
CA ILE A 148 0.89 -5.09 -15.91
C ILE A 148 0.44 -6.53 -15.65
N VAL A 149 0.81 -7.06 -14.50
CA VAL A 149 0.32 -8.35 -13.99
C VAL A 149 -0.55 -8.08 -12.77
N ILE A 150 -1.86 -8.29 -12.90
CA ILE A 150 -2.81 -8.10 -11.81
C ILE A 150 -2.93 -9.42 -11.04
N VAL A 151 -2.64 -9.39 -9.75
CA VAL A 151 -2.80 -10.51 -8.81
C VAL A 151 -3.93 -10.16 -7.85
N GLU A 152 -5.13 -10.60 -8.21
CA GLU A 152 -6.35 -10.36 -7.45
C GLU A 152 -6.55 -11.42 -6.37
N GLY A 153 -6.80 -10.99 -5.15
CA GLY A 153 -7.14 -11.83 -4.00
C GLY A 153 -6.47 -11.39 -2.71
N TRP A 154 -6.90 -12.00 -1.61
CA TRP A 154 -6.33 -11.77 -0.29
C TRP A 154 -4.89 -12.27 -0.23
N PHE A 155 -4.01 -11.56 0.48
CA PHE A 155 -2.60 -11.94 0.60
C PHE A 155 -2.42 -13.31 1.24
N ASP A 156 -3.28 -13.66 2.21
CA ASP A 156 -3.29 -14.99 2.81
C ASP A 156 -3.57 -16.13 1.82
N ASP A 157 -4.17 -15.83 0.68
CA ASP A 157 -4.44 -16.83 -0.35
C ASP A 157 -3.45 -16.74 -1.51
N THR A 158 -3.09 -15.53 -1.93
CA THR A 158 -2.27 -15.29 -3.12
C THR A 158 -0.76 -15.36 -2.88
N LEU A 159 -0.29 -15.11 -1.63
CA LEU A 159 1.14 -15.05 -1.30
C LEU A 159 1.69 -16.32 -0.62
N LYS A 160 0.91 -17.40 -0.53
CA LYS A 160 1.39 -18.68 0.01
C LYS A 160 2.53 -19.25 -0.85
N LYS A 161 3.46 -19.96 -0.20
CA LYS A 161 4.62 -20.57 -0.89
C LYS A 161 4.23 -21.51 -2.03
N ASP A 162 3.09 -22.17 -1.92
CA ASP A 162 2.59 -23.14 -2.88
C ASP A 162 1.74 -22.52 -4.02
N THR A 163 1.62 -21.20 -4.04
CA THR A 163 0.92 -20.54 -5.14
C THR A 163 1.75 -20.63 -6.41
N HIS A 164 1.10 -20.95 -7.53
CA HIS A 164 1.73 -21.00 -8.85
C HIS A 164 2.10 -19.60 -9.40
N LEU A 165 2.05 -18.58 -8.56
CA LEU A 165 2.30 -17.20 -8.98
C LEU A 165 3.71 -17.00 -9.55
N LYS A 166 4.73 -17.45 -8.81
CA LYS A 166 6.13 -17.31 -9.23
C LYS A 166 6.40 -18.06 -10.55
N PRO A 167 6.08 -19.37 -10.66
CA PRO A 167 6.29 -20.12 -11.92
C PRO A 167 5.47 -19.59 -13.08
N ASN A 168 4.15 -19.37 -12.89
CA ASN A 168 3.25 -18.97 -13.97
C ASN A 168 3.60 -17.62 -14.58
N HIS A 169 4.03 -16.68 -13.76
CA HIS A 169 4.41 -15.34 -14.22
C HIS A 169 5.92 -15.15 -14.36
N LYS A 170 6.74 -16.19 -14.12
CA LYS A 170 8.22 -16.12 -14.14
C LYS A 170 8.75 -14.98 -13.26
N LEU A 171 8.13 -14.79 -12.09
CA LEU A 171 8.54 -13.80 -11.11
C LEU A 171 9.71 -14.38 -10.31
N ASN A 172 10.93 -13.99 -10.65
CA ASN A 172 12.17 -14.55 -10.07
C ASN A 172 12.91 -13.56 -9.20
N GLN A 173 12.75 -12.26 -9.46
CA GLN A 173 13.50 -11.20 -8.80
C GLN A 173 12.71 -9.90 -8.84
N ALA A 174 12.77 -9.13 -7.75
CA ALA A 174 12.23 -7.79 -7.69
C ALA A 174 13.35 -6.75 -7.65
N SER A 175 13.18 -5.65 -8.38
CA SER A 175 14.06 -4.48 -8.32
C SER A 175 13.56 -3.43 -7.35
N LEU A 176 12.23 -3.23 -7.31
CA LEU A 176 11.56 -2.28 -6.43
C LEU A 176 10.27 -2.89 -5.88
N ILE A 177 10.10 -2.86 -4.57
CA ILE A 177 8.93 -3.38 -3.86
C ILE A 177 8.29 -2.24 -3.08
N HIS A 178 7.01 -1.98 -3.33
CA HIS A 178 6.19 -0.98 -2.65
C HIS A 178 5.14 -1.68 -1.79
N ILE A 179 5.26 -1.53 -0.48
CA ILE A 179 4.32 -2.03 0.52
C ILE A 179 3.44 -0.84 0.95
N ASP A 180 2.15 -0.89 0.66
CA ASP A 180 1.16 0.17 0.91
C ASP A 180 -0.19 -0.50 1.29
N CYS A 181 -0.12 -1.46 2.22
CA CYS A 181 -1.23 -2.36 2.54
C CYS A 181 -1.90 -2.08 3.88
N ASP A 182 -1.46 -1.05 4.59
CA ASP A 182 -2.04 -0.49 5.82
C ASP A 182 -2.08 -1.43 7.05
N LEU A 183 -2.07 -2.77 6.88
CA LEU A 183 -2.31 -3.75 7.95
C LEU A 183 -1.05 -4.50 8.36
N TYR A 184 -0.97 -4.82 9.65
CA TYR A 184 0.15 -5.59 10.22
C TYR A 184 0.28 -7.00 9.61
N ASP A 185 -0.82 -7.79 9.62
CA ASP A 185 -0.79 -9.17 9.10
C ASP A 185 -0.51 -9.20 7.59
N SER A 186 -1.05 -8.23 6.85
CA SER A 186 -0.75 -8.04 5.43
C SER A 186 0.73 -7.79 5.20
N THR A 187 1.35 -6.90 5.99
CA THR A 187 2.78 -6.59 5.90
C THR A 187 3.64 -7.82 6.20
N VAL A 188 3.30 -8.61 7.21
CA VAL A 188 4.02 -9.85 7.54
C VAL A 188 3.94 -10.86 6.39
N SER A 189 2.75 -11.06 5.81
CA SER A 189 2.53 -11.97 4.67
C SER A 189 3.35 -11.53 3.45
N VAL A 190 3.36 -10.23 3.14
CA VAL A 190 4.17 -9.66 2.05
C VAL A 190 5.66 -9.89 2.28
N LEU A 191 6.18 -9.59 3.47
CA LEU A 191 7.61 -9.75 3.78
C LEU A 191 8.05 -11.21 3.69
N ALA A 192 7.22 -12.16 4.10
CA ALA A 192 7.48 -13.58 3.92
C ALA A 192 7.51 -13.99 2.43
N PHE A 193 6.61 -13.43 1.62
CA PHE A 193 6.53 -13.74 0.18
C PHE A 193 7.73 -13.20 -0.60
N ILE A 194 8.16 -11.95 -0.32
CA ILE A 194 9.24 -11.31 -1.09
C ILE A 194 10.62 -11.86 -0.73
N TYR A 195 10.75 -12.64 0.32
CA TYR A 195 12.03 -13.17 0.82
C TYR A 195 12.90 -13.79 -0.28
N ASP A 196 12.30 -14.62 -1.13
CA ASP A 196 13.03 -15.30 -2.23
C ASP A 196 13.17 -14.44 -3.49
N LEU A 197 12.65 -13.21 -3.50
CA LEU A 197 12.64 -12.32 -4.66
C LEU A 197 13.62 -11.15 -4.51
N ILE A 198 14.11 -10.91 -3.30
CA ILE A 198 15.03 -9.82 -3.02
C ILE A 198 16.49 -10.27 -3.22
N VAL A 199 17.27 -9.39 -3.80
CA VAL A 199 18.70 -9.56 -4.05
C VAL A 199 19.43 -8.25 -3.73
N PRO A 200 20.78 -8.25 -3.59
CA PRO A 200 21.51 -7.00 -3.43
C PRO A 200 21.15 -5.97 -4.51
N GLY A 201 20.77 -4.77 -4.07
CA GLY A 201 20.25 -3.70 -4.93
C GLY A 201 18.74 -3.60 -5.02
N THR A 202 17.97 -4.58 -4.53
CA THR A 202 16.50 -4.46 -4.39
C THR A 202 16.17 -3.34 -3.41
N ILE A 203 15.24 -2.46 -3.78
CA ILE A 203 14.72 -1.39 -2.91
C ILE A 203 13.33 -1.80 -2.40
N ILE A 204 13.13 -1.70 -1.08
CA ILE A 204 11.85 -1.97 -0.41
C ILE A 204 11.37 -0.67 0.19
N VAL A 205 10.17 -0.20 -0.18
CA VAL A 205 9.55 1.01 0.37
C VAL A 205 8.22 0.69 1.04
N PHE A 206 8.01 1.29 2.21
CA PHE A 206 6.77 1.28 2.97
C PHE A 206 6.06 2.61 2.77
N GLY A 207 4.82 2.58 2.34
CA GLY A 207 4.03 3.76 1.98
C GLY A 207 3.50 4.51 3.19
N ASP A 208 3.15 3.78 4.25
CA ASP A 208 2.51 4.27 5.46
C ASP A 208 3.38 4.08 6.73
N TRP A 209 4.72 4.15 6.57
CA TRP A 209 5.67 3.91 7.65
C TRP A 209 5.47 4.81 8.88
N TYR A 210 5.08 6.06 8.69
CA TYR A 210 4.85 7.05 9.76
C TYR A 210 3.37 7.41 9.95
N ILE A 211 2.44 6.65 9.39
CA ILE A 211 1.01 6.93 9.51
C ILE A 211 0.44 6.15 10.68
N HIS A 212 0.33 6.85 11.82
CA HIS A 212 -0.13 6.30 13.11
C HIS A 212 -1.62 6.53 13.37
N ASP A 213 -2.31 7.28 12.52
CA ASP A 213 -3.70 7.72 12.72
C ASP A 213 -4.73 6.59 12.75
N ARG A 214 -4.28 5.35 12.54
CA ARG A 214 -5.14 4.18 12.38
C ARG A 214 -4.91 3.07 13.40
N GLN A 215 -4.00 3.29 14.37
CA GLN A 215 -3.65 2.27 15.36
C GLN A 215 -3.58 2.84 16.77
N GLU A 216 -3.88 1.97 17.75
CA GLU A 216 -3.57 2.21 19.15
C GLU A 216 -2.07 1.91 19.35
N GLY A 217 -1.25 2.94 19.47
CA GLY A 217 0.17 2.77 19.78
C GLY A 217 1.11 3.73 19.04
N PRO A 218 2.38 3.75 19.42
CA PRO A 218 3.37 4.68 18.89
C PRO A 218 3.96 4.27 17.52
N GLU A 219 3.58 3.11 16.99
CA GLU A 219 4.16 2.56 15.76
C GLU A 219 3.10 2.19 14.76
N ALA A 220 3.32 2.51 13.47
CA ALA A 220 2.45 2.12 12.38
C ALA A 220 2.46 0.60 12.12
N ALA A 221 1.39 0.06 11.54
CA ALA A 221 1.25 -1.36 11.25
C ALA A 221 2.38 -1.91 10.39
N GLU A 222 2.80 -1.14 9.38
CA GLU A 222 3.91 -1.53 8.50
C GLU A 222 5.25 -1.58 9.25
N GLN A 223 5.50 -0.66 10.21
CA GLN A 223 6.67 -0.73 11.09
C GLN A 223 6.67 -1.98 11.97
N LEU A 224 5.53 -2.30 12.58
CA LEU A 224 5.39 -3.47 13.45
C LEU A 224 5.59 -4.76 12.66
N GLY A 225 5.02 -4.87 11.45
CA GLY A 225 5.20 -6.00 10.55
C GLY A 225 6.66 -6.19 10.14
N TYR A 226 7.36 -5.12 9.81
CA TYR A 226 8.78 -5.13 9.49
C TYR A 226 9.63 -5.60 10.68
N LYS A 227 9.41 -5.06 11.89
CA LYS A 227 10.12 -5.48 13.12
C LYS A 227 9.89 -6.96 13.43
N LYS A 228 8.66 -7.45 13.28
CA LYS A 228 8.36 -8.88 13.44
C LYS A 228 9.14 -9.72 12.44
N ALA A 229 9.14 -9.36 11.18
CA ALA A 229 9.84 -10.09 10.13
C ALA A 229 11.36 -10.18 10.40
N LEU A 230 11.97 -9.11 10.91
CA LEU A 230 13.37 -9.12 11.33
C LEU A 230 13.60 -10.04 12.55
N ASN A 231 12.77 -9.93 13.60
CA ASN A 231 12.92 -10.70 14.83
C ASN A 231 12.75 -12.20 14.60
N GLU A 232 11.83 -12.60 13.73
CA GLU A 232 11.55 -14.00 13.38
C GLU A 232 12.45 -14.51 12.24
N SER A 233 13.43 -13.72 11.81
CA SER A 233 14.32 -14.06 10.69
C SER A 233 13.56 -14.40 9.39
N ILE A 234 12.36 -13.85 9.22
CA ILE A 234 11.60 -13.94 7.97
C ILE A 234 12.34 -13.19 6.87
N LEU A 235 12.93 -12.04 7.21
CA LEU A 235 13.75 -11.23 6.32
C LEU A 235 15.21 -11.32 6.80
N LYS A 236 16.01 -12.20 6.16
CA LYS A 236 17.41 -12.45 6.52
C LYS A 236 18.41 -11.55 5.81
N SER A 237 17.96 -10.90 4.75
CA SER A 237 18.80 -9.99 3.97
C SER A 237 19.20 -8.79 4.80
N LYS A 238 20.45 -8.36 4.61
CA LYS A 238 20.96 -7.17 5.27
C LYS A 238 20.45 -5.92 4.56
N LEU A 239 19.74 -5.08 5.29
CA LEU A 239 19.11 -3.87 4.80
C LEU A 239 19.85 -2.63 5.30
N ARG A 240 19.94 -1.63 4.44
CA ARG A 240 20.46 -0.29 4.76
C ARG A 240 19.40 0.75 4.45
N ASP A 241 19.31 1.78 5.28
CA ASP A 241 18.45 2.93 5.03
C ASP A 241 18.73 3.54 3.67
N TYR A 242 17.69 3.78 2.89
CA TYR A 242 17.79 4.31 1.53
C TYR A 242 17.07 5.65 1.38
N TYR A 243 15.87 5.78 1.93
CA TYR A 243 15.05 6.99 1.84
C TYR A 243 14.19 7.14 3.08
N ASP A 244 13.94 8.39 3.46
CA ASP A 244 13.07 8.74 4.59
C ASP A 244 12.32 10.02 4.29
N SER A 245 11.02 10.06 4.61
CA SER A 245 10.15 11.23 4.46
C SER A 245 9.07 11.24 5.54
N ASP A 246 8.18 12.22 5.52
CA ASP A 246 7.10 12.35 6.52
C ASP A 246 6.09 11.18 6.53
N SER A 247 6.05 10.35 5.49
CA SER A 247 5.12 9.21 5.40
C SER A 247 5.78 7.90 5.02
N MET A 248 6.88 7.94 4.26
CA MET A 248 7.49 6.78 3.62
C MET A 248 8.88 6.50 4.18
N LYS A 249 9.21 5.23 4.32
CA LYS A 249 10.57 4.75 4.62
C LYS A 249 10.97 3.70 3.59
N ALA A 250 12.20 3.80 3.09
CA ALA A 250 12.73 2.77 2.19
C ALA A 250 14.10 2.26 2.64
N PHE A 251 14.34 1.01 2.29
CA PHE A 251 15.58 0.29 2.54
C PHE A 251 16.12 -0.27 1.22
N ILE A 252 17.42 -0.42 1.13
CA ILE A 252 18.10 -1.12 0.03
C ILE A 252 18.75 -2.39 0.58
N VAL A 253 18.58 -3.50 -0.13
CA VAL A 253 19.23 -4.77 0.18
C VAL A 253 20.72 -4.67 -0.19
N VAL A 254 21.60 -5.03 0.75
CA VAL A 254 23.06 -4.96 0.55
C VAL A 254 23.72 -6.34 0.59
N GLU A 255 23.11 -7.32 1.23
CA GLU A 255 23.56 -8.73 1.30
C GLU A 255 22.36 -9.67 1.37
#